data_0ec67c84e38fe9789290c68d77f28370
#
_entry.id   0ec67c84e38fe9789290c68d77f28370
#
_cell.length_a   1.000
_cell.length_b   1.000
_cell.length_c   1.000
_cell.angle_alpha   90.00
_cell.angle_beta   90.00
_cell.angle_gamma   90.00
#
_symmetry.space_group_name_H-M   'P 1'
#
loop_
_entity.id
_entity.type
_entity.pdbx_description
1 polymer ?
#
loop_
_entity_poly.entity_id
_entity_poly.type
_entity_poly.pdbx_seq_one_letter_code
_entity_poly.pdbx_strand_id
1 'polypeptide(L)'
;MSANVDLNNRPDYDQVLQDIADYVLTYTITSPEALDTARNCLMDTLGCGLLALRFPECTKHLGPIVEGTVVPFGARVPGTSYRLDPVKAAWDIGCIVRWLDYNDTWLAAEWGHPSDNLGGILAVADHLSQKRVANGEAPLTMRAVLDAMIMAHEIQGVMALENSFNRVGLDHVLLVKVASTAVCAKLMGANREQLLSALSHAFVDGQALRTYRHAPNAGSRKSWAAGDASSRGVRLADIALRGEMGIPGVLTAPQWGFYDVLFSHTNKDLALKPEGQRQFSLSQPYGTYVMENVLFKISFPAEFHAQTACEAAVALHPQVKDRLHDIEKIVITTHESAIRIISKQGKLANAADRDHCIQYMTAVPLAFGNLIAEQYEDDFHAAHPIIDQLRDKMVVVENPRYTREYLEADKRSIANAIEVFFTDGTRTGQVEVEYPIGHRRRRAEGIPLLEDKFKANLATRFVGQRCAQVFALCKDQAALEATPVNRFVDLLVI
;
A
#
# COMPACT_ATOMS: atom_id res chain seq x y z
N MET A 1 36.96 11.14 35.70
CA MET A 1 35.83 10.96 34.77
C MET A 1 34.67 11.73 35.36
N SER A 2 34.30 12.88 34.78
CA SER A 2 33.11 13.60 35.19
C SER A 2 31.93 12.73 34.87
N ALA A 3 31.09 12.42 35.85
CA ALA A 3 29.81 11.77 35.59
C ALA A 3 29.05 12.66 34.58
N ASN A 4 28.63 12.10 33.45
CA ASN A 4 27.70 12.77 32.55
C ASN A 4 26.42 12.99 33.34
N VAL A 5 26.16 14.23 33.70
CA VAL A 5 24.88 14.62 34.31
C VAL A 5 23.94 14.90 33.15
N ASP A 6 22.89 14.13 33.05
CA ASP A 6 21.81 14.39 32.07
C ASP A 6 21.16 15.72 32.44
N LEU A 7 21.33 16.71 31.57
CA LEU A 7 20.61 17.98 31.71
C LEU A 7 19.17 17.75 31.27
N ASN A 8 18.23 17.75 32.21
CA ASN A 8 16.80 17.53 31.92
C ASN A 8 16.16 18.78 31.27
N ASN A 9 16.76 19.23 30.17
CA ASN A 9 16.24 20.31 29.34
C ASN A 9 15.49 19.69 28.15
N ARG A 10 14.19 19.90 28.12
CA ARG A 10 13.34 19.40 27.02
C ARG A 10 13.61 20.22 25.73
N PRO A 11 14.08 19.62 24.64
CA PRO A 11 14.31 20.34 23.39
C PRO A 11 12.97 20.63 22.66
N ASP A 12 13.04 21.41 21.58
CA ASP A 12 11.97 21.46 20.59
C ASP A 12 11.78 20.10 19.92
N TYR A 13 10.60 19.87 19.35
CA TYR A 13 10.35 18.65 18.58
C TYR A 13 11.26 18.58 17.35
N ASP A 14 11.68 17.37 16.98
CA ASP A 14 12.44 17.10 15.76
C ASP A 14 11.76 17.73 14.53
N GLN A 15 12.55 18.35 13.65
CA GLN A 15 12.05 19.15 12.54
C GLN A 15 11.09 18.35 11.62
N VAL A 16 11.38 17.08 11.36
CA VAL A 16 10.51 16.22 10.55
C VAL A 16 9.09 16.11 11.13
N LEU A 17 8.96 16.06 12.47
CA LEU A 17 7.65 16.02 13.12
C LEU A 17 6.93 17.36 12.97
N GLN A 18 7.67 18.47 13.08
CA GLN A 18 7.14 19.81 12.91
C GLN A 18 6.64 20.02 11.48
N ASP A 19 7.44 19.64 10.48
CA ASP A 19 7.09 19.75 9.05
C ASP A 19 5.81 18.96 8.72
N ILE A 20 5.69 17.73 9.23
CA ILE A 20 4.47 16.92 9.06
C ILE A 20 3.27 17.58 9.75
N ALA A 21 3.44 18.06 10.99
CA ALA A 21 2.35 18.66 11.74
C ALA A 21 1.87 19.96 11.08
N ASP A 22 2.78 20.81 10.65
CA ASP A 22 2.45 22.06 9.97
C ASP A 22 1.79 21.83 8.63
N TYR A 23 2.28 20.86 7.83
CA TYR A 23 1.61 20.44 6.60
C TYR A 23 0.17 19.99 6.85
N VAL A 24 -0.03 19.05 7.76
CA VAL A 24 -1.35 18.48 8.05
C VAL A 24 -2.34 19.54 8.54
N LEU A 25 -1.89 20.49 9.36
CA LEU A 25 -2.77 21.50 9.97
C LEU A 25 -3.05 22.70 9.07
N THR A 26 -2.09 23.10 8.22
CA THR A 26 -2.16 24.38 7.51
C THR A 26 -2.33 24.25 6.00
N TYR A 27 -1.90 23.13 5.41
CA TYR A 27 -1.97 22.98 3.95
C TYR A 27 -3.42 22.77 3.48
N THR A 28 -3.80 23.51 2.45
CA THR A 28 -5.11 23.39 1.81
C THR A 28 -4.95 22.72 0.45
N ILE A 29 -5.64 21.60 0.26
CA ILE A 29 -5.61 20.84 -0.99
C ILE A 29 -6.50 21.55 -2.01
N THR A 30 -5.89 22.02 -3.11
CA THR A 30 -6.56 22.72 -4.19
C THR A 30 -6.32 22.09 -5.57
N SER A 31 -5.43 21.09 -5.67
CA SER A 31 -5.11 20.41 -6.92
C SER A 31 -6.31 19.57 -7.41
N PRO A 32 -6.93 19.90 -8.56
CA PRO A 32 -7.99 19.06 -9.13
C PRO A 32 -7.49 17.68 -9.54
N GLU A 33 -6.22 17.57 -10.00
CA GLU A 33 -5.60 16.29 -10.37
C GLU A 33 -5.47 15.38 -9.16
N ALA A 34 -5.02 15.92 -8.00
CA ALA A 34 -4.91 15.15 -6.78
C ALA A 34 -6.26 14.66 -6.27
N LEU A 35 -7.31 15.50 -6.35
CA LEU A 35 -8.66 15.15 -5.93
C LEU A 35 -9.29 14.08 -6.84
N ASP A 36 -9.13 14.21 -8.16
CA ASP A 36 -9.60 13.17 -9.11
C ASP A 36 -8.86 11.85 -8.91
N THR A 37 -7.54 11.91 -8.69
CA THR A 37 -6.75 10.72 -8.43
C THR A 37 -7.13 10.08 -7.09
N ALA A 38 -7.38 10.87 -6.04
CA ALA A 38 -7.82 10.36 -4.75
C ALA A 38 -9.18 9.66 -4.82
N ARG A 39 -10.11 10.20 -5.63
CA ARG A 39 -11.41 9.56 -5.92
C ARG A 39 -11.22 8.21 -6.62
N ASN A 40 -10.36 8.15 -7.64
CA ASN A 40 -10.05 6.90 -8.33
C ASN A 40 -9.34 5.90 -7.40
N CYS A 41 -8.42 6.38 -6.55
CA CYS A 41 -7.74 5.58 -5.54
C CYS A 41 -8.73 5.02 -4.49
N LEU A 42 -9.70 5.81 -4.06
CA LEU A 42 -10.77 5.36 -3.14
C LEU A 42 -11.59 4.23 -3.76
N MET A 43 -12.00 4.36 -5.03
CA MET A 43 -12.73 3.30 -5.75
C MET A 43 -11.91 2.03 -5.82
N ASP A 44 -10.67 2.13 -6.27
CA ASP A 44 -9.77 0.99 -6.42
C ASP A 44 -9.55 0.27 -5.09
N THR A 45 -9.25 1.02 -4.04
CA THR A 45 -8.94 0.52 -2.70
C THR A 45 -10.16 -0.17 -2.07
N LEU A 46 -11.33 0.44 -2.13
CA LEU A 46 -12.57 -0.17 -1.64
C LEU A 46 -12.94 -1.43 -2.42
N GLY A 47 -12.78 -1.38 -3.74
CA GLY A 47 -13.00 -2.55 -4.60
C GLY A 47 -12.10 -3.72 -4.22
N CYS A 48 -10.82 -3.48 -3.98
CA CYS A 48 -9.88 -4.51 -3.51
C CYS A 48 -10.33 -5.12 -2.17
N GLY A 49 -10.78 -4.27 -1.23
CA GLY A 49 -11.30 -4.74 0.05
C GLY A 49 -12.54 -5.62 -0.08
N LEU A 50 -13.48 -5.26 -0.96
CA LEU A 50 -14.68 -6.06 -1.19
C LEU A 50 -14.36 -7.41 -1.85
N LEU A 51 -13.44 -7.44 -2.81
CA LEU A 51 -12.98 -8.68 -3.43
C LEU A 51 -12.31 -9.60 -2.40
N ALA A 52 -11.52 -9.05 -1.48
CA ALA A 52 -10.82 -9.80 -0.45
C ALA A 52 -11.75 -10.57 0.50
N LEU A 53 -13.00 -10.12 0.66
CA LEU A 53 -14.01 -10.81 1.48
C LEU A 53 -14.44 -12.18 0.93
N ARG A 54 -14.02 -12.54 -0.29
CA ARG A 54 -14.23 -13.89 -0.84
C ARG A 54 -13.23 -14.92 -0.31
N PHE A 55 -12.14 -14.47 0.31
CA PHE A 55 -11.05 -15.33 0.76
C PHE A 55 -11.18 -15.64 2.27
N PRO A 56 -11.43 -16.91 2.66
CA PRO A 56 -11.58 -17.30 4.06
C PRO A 56 -10.36 -16.94 4.91
N GLU A 57 -9.17 -17.02 4.33
CA GLU A 57 -7.91 -16.66 5.01
C GLU A 57 -7.86 -15.17 5.40
N CYS A 58 -8.56 -14.30 4.66
CA CYS A 58 -8.76 -12.92 5.03
C CYS A 58 -9.84 -12.76 6.10
N THR A 59 -11.01 -13.33 5.84
CA THR A 59 -12.20 -13.08 6.66
C THR A 59 -12.12 -13.67 8.07
N LYS A 60 -11.29 -14.70 8.29
CA LYS A 60 -11.04 -15.27 9.63
C LYS A 60 -10.46 -14.27 10.64
N HIS A 61 -9.90 -13.17 10.17
CA HIS A 61 -9.30 -12.13 11.00
C HIS A 61 -10.27 -11.01 11.40
N LEU A 62 -11.43 -10.93 10.74
CA LEU A 62 -12.35 -9.80 10.85
C LEU A 62 -13.33 -9.97 12.02
N GLY A 63 -13.88 -8.83 12.46
CA GLY A 63 -14.88 -8.79 13.51
C GLY A 63 -14.32 -8.42 14.89
N PRO A 64 -15.16 -8.37 15.91
CA PRO A 64 -14.78 -7.96 17.25
C PRO A 64 -13.85 -9.01 17.89
N ILE A 65 -12.90 -8.55 18.72
CA ILE A 65 -12.02 -9.44 19.50
C ILE A 65 -12.84 -10.29 20.49
N VAL A 66 -13.86 -9.68 21.09
CA VAL A 66 -14.79 -10.39 21.97
C VAL A 66 -16.12 -10.52 21.23
N GLU A 67 -16.52 -11.75 20.96
CA GLU A 67 -17.77 -12.06 20.27
C GLU A 67 -18.97 -11.41 20.99
N GLY A 68 -19.93 -10.88 20.22
CA GLY A 68 -21.10 -10.21 20.76
C GLY A 68 -20.87 -8.77 21.25
N THR A 69 -19.66 -8.23 21.13
CA THR A 69 -19.38 -6.82 21.46
C THR A 69 -20.21 -5.89 20.59
N VAL A 70 -20.94 -4.96 21.24
CA VAL A 70 -21.67 -3.88 20.60
C VAL A 70 -20.98 -2.56 20.91
N VAL A 71 -20.58 -1.82 19.88
CA VAL A 71 -19.93 -0.51 20.02
C VAL A 71 -20.91 0.58 19.58
N PRO A 72 -21.42 1.43 20.49
CA PRO A 72 -22.25 2.58 20.11
C PRO A 72 -21.48 3.52 19.16
N PHE A 73 -22.12 3.89 18.05
CA PHE A 73 -21.47 4.70 16.99
C PHE A 73 -20.18 4.08 16.45
N GLY A 74 -20.03 2.75 16.55
CA GLY A 74 -18.86 2.02 16.07
C GLY A 74 -18.63 2.23 14.58
N ALA A 75 -17.36 2.31 14.19
CA ALA A 75 -16.96 2.38 12.80
C ALA A 75 -17.36 1.10 12.07
N ARG A 76 -17.87 1.25 10.85
CA ARG A 76 -18.40 0.12 10.07
C ARG A 76 -17.37 -0.35 9.04
N VAL A 77 -17.26 -1.66 8.93
CA VAL A 77 -16.33 -2.30 7.99
C VAL A 77 -17.04 -2.56 6.66
N PRO A 78 -16.58 -1.97 5.54
CA PRO A 78 -17.23 -2.15 4.23
C PRO A 78 -17.41 -3.62 3.85
N GLY A 79 -18.55 -3.94 3.26
CA GLY A 79 -18.92 -5.30 2.83
C GLY A 79 -19.30 -6.24 3.97
N THR A 80 -19.38 -5.78 5.21
CA THR A 80 -19.73 -6.58 6.39
C THR A 80 -20.85 -5.93 7.20
N SER A 81 -21.32 -6.63 8.22
CA SER A 81 -22.24 -6.09 9.25
C SER A 81 -21.49 -5.60 10.51
N TYR A 82 -20.17 -5.65 10.53
CA TYR A 82 -19.38 -5.33 11.71
C TYR A 82 -19.40 -3.83 12.03
N ARG A 83 -19.63 -3.53 13.33
CA ARG A 83 -19.53 -2.21 13.95
C ARG A 83 -18.54 -2.31 15.10
N LEU A 84 -17.38 -1.72 14.95
CA LEU A 84 -16.27 -1.92 15.85
C LEU A 84 -15.77 -0.60 16.42
N ASP A 85 -14.97 -0.65 17.48
CA ASP A 85 -14.21 0.52 17.87
C ASP A 85 -13.28 0.94 16.72
N PRO A 86 -12.91 2.25 16.63
CA PRO A 86 -12.16 2.74 15.48
C PRO A 86 -10.78 2.05 15.28
N VAL A 87 -10.15 1.55 16.35
CA VAL A 87 -8.85 0.87 16.26
C VAL A 87 -9.02 -0.49 15.58
N LYS A 88 -10.00 -1.30 16.03
CA LYS A 88 -10.28 -2.61 15.42
C LYS A 88 -10.84 -2.46 14.00
N ALA A 89 -11.72 -1.47 13.78
CA ALA A 89 -12.25 -1.19 12.44
C ALA A 89 -11.13 -0.79 11.46
N ALA A 90 -10.18 0.05 11.89
CA ALA A 90 -9.03 0.42 11.09
C ALA A 90 -8.18 -0.81 10.72
N TRP A 91 -8.01 -1.73 11.66
CA TRP A 91 -7.33 -2.99 11.42
C TRP A 91 -8.07 -3.86 10.39
N ASP A 92 -9.38 -4.03 10.55
CA ASP A 92 -10.21 -4.85 9.64
C ASP A 92 -10.23 -4.27 8.23
N ILE A 93 -10.48 -2.96 8.09
CA ILE A 93 -10.49 -2.28 6.78
C ILE A 93 -9.12 -2.36 6.14
N GLY A 94 -8.04 -2.09 6.88
CA GLY A 94 -6.68 -2.21 6.37
C GLY A 94 -6.31 -3.64 5.95
N CYS A 95 -6.81 -4.64 6.68
CA CYS A 95 -6.63 -6.05 6.34
C CYS A 95 -7.28 -6.40 5.00
N ILE A 96 -8.56 -6.07 4.80
CA ILE A 96 -9.25 -6.39 3.54
C ILE A 96 -8.66 -5.61 2.36
N VAL A 97 -8.32 -4.34 2.56
CA VAL A 97 -7.74 -3.47 1.52
C VAL A 97 -6.43 -4.05 0.98
N ARG A 98 -5.56 -4.52 1.88
CA ARG A 98 -4.21 -4.98 1.53
C ARG A 98 -4.11 -6.46 1.22
N TRP A 99 -5.17 -7.25 1.47
CA TRP A 99 -5.11 -8.71 1.43
C TRP A 99 -4.55 -9.28 0.13
N LEU A 100 -5.02 -8.78 -1.01
CA LEU A 100 -4.71 -9.30 -2.34
C LEU A 100 -3.48 -8.64 -2.99
N ASP A 101 -2.79 -7.73 -2.29
CA ASP A 101 -1.73 -6.93 -2.91
C ASP A 101 -2.18 -6.27 -4.24
N TYR A 102 -3.40 -5.73 -4.27
CA TYR A 102 -4.06 -5.25 -5.47
C TYR A 102 -4.48 -3.77 -5.43
N ASN A 103 -4.26 -3.11 -4.30
CA ASN A 103 -4.41 -1.67 -4.14
C ASN A 103 -3.19 -0.91 -4.71
N ASP A 104 -3.22 0.42 -4.67
CA ASP A 104 -2.20 1.30 -5.24
C ASP A 104 -0.76 0.97 -4.82
N THR A 105 0.20 1.63 -5.46
CA THR A 105 1.63 1.49 -5.11
C THR A 105 2.35 2.83 -5.31
N TRP A 106 3.33 3.09 -4.44
CA TRP A 106 4.32 4.14 -4.58
C TRP A 106 5.71 3.53 -4.64
N LEU A 107 6.51 3.93 -5.63
CA LEU A 107 7.88 3.43 -5.82
C LEU A 107 8.88 4.56 -5.75
N ALA A 108 9.86 4.43 -4.86
CA ALA A 108 10.95 5.36 -4.63
C ALA A 108 12.16 4.64 -4.00
N ALA A 109 12.99 5.31 -3.18
CA ALA A 109 14.03 4.63 -2.39
C ALA A 109 13.42 3.61 -1.42
N GLU A 110 12.24 3.92 -0.85
CA GLU A 110 11.33 2.96 -0.26
C GLU A 110 10.08 2.83 -1.13
N TRP A 111 9.43 1.69 -1.13
CA TRP A 111 8.14 1.47 -1.79
C TRP A 111 7.07 1.17 -0.75
N GLY A 112 5.81 1.31 -1.14
CA GLY A 112 4.68 1.05 -0.25
C GLY A 112 3.35 1.24 -0.96
N HIS A 113 2.30 1.18 -0.17
CA HIS A 113 0.93 1.26 -0.62
C HIS A 113 0.22 2.36 0.20
N PRO A 114 0.26 3.61 -0.24
CA PRO A 114 -0.28 4.71 0.58
C PRO A 114 -1.77 4.61 0.86
N SER A 115 -2.55 3.93 0.01
CA SER A 115 -3.97 3.65 0.29
C SER A 115 -4.21 2.71 1.49
N ASP A 116 -3.18 2.05 2.00
CA ASP A 116 -3.21 1.31 3.27
C ASP A 116 -3.69 2.18 4.45
N ASN A 117 -3.50 3.50 4.35
CA ASN A 117 -3.97 4.47 5.34
C ASN A 117 -5.50 4.61 5.38
N LEU A 118 -6.22 4.15 4.34
CA LEU A 118 -7.69 4.24 4.29
C LEU A 118 -8.35 3.53 5.49
N GLY A 119 -7.73 2.47 6.01
CA GLY A 119 -8.24 1.77 7.20
C GLY A 119 -8.48 2.72 8.38
N GLY A 120 -7.46 3.48 8.77
CA GLY A 120 -7.57 4.47 9.84
C GLY A 120 -8.48 5.65 9.48
N ILE A 121 -8.31 6.18 8.27
CA ILE A 121 -9.06 7.35 7.79
C ILE A 121 -10.57 7.08 7.79
N LEU A 122 -11.01 5.99 7.17
CA LEU A 122 -12.44 5.68 7.05
C LEU A 122 -13.05 5.30 8.38
N ALA A 123 -12.35 4.50 9.20
CA ALA A 123 -12.82 4.11 10.52
C ALA A 123 -13.05 5.33 11.43
N VAL A 124 -12.09 6.25 11.50
CA VAL A 124 -12.21 7.47 12.30
C VAL A 124 -13.31 8.38 11.75
N ALA A 125 -13.34 8.61 10.43
CA ALA A 125 -14.31 9.51 9.82
C ALA A 125 -15.74 9.00 9.97
N ASP A 126 -15.99 7.69 9.82
CA ASP A 126 -17.32 7.11 10.00
C ASP A 126 -17.79 7.18 11.47
N HIS A 127 -16.91 6.78 12.41
CA HIS A 127 -17.21 6.89 13.83
C HIS A 127 -17.59 8.33 14.25
N LEU A 128 -16.76 9.30 13.88
CA LEU A 128 -16.97 10.70 14.20
C LEU A 128 -18.25 11.23 13.57
N SER A 129 -18.54 10.85 12.31
CA SER A 129 -19.73 11.29 11.62
C SER A 129 -21.01 10.76 12.28
N GLN A 130 -21.04 9.48 12.66
CA GLN A 130 -22.16 8.90 13.40
C GLN A 130 -22.36 9.59 14.75
N LYS A 131 -21.28 9.83 15.51
CA LYS A 131 -21.35 10.50 16.81
C LYS A 131 -21.84 11.95 16.68
N ARG A 132 -21.34 12.71 15.68
CA ARG A 132 -21.79 14.08 15.41
C ARG A 132 -23.27 14.14 15.08
N VAL A 133 -23.74 13.26 14.19
CA VAL A 133 -25.18 13.19 13.84
C VAL A 133 -26.03 12.88 15.07
N ALA A 134 -25.61 11.97 15.92
CA ALA A 134 -26.31 11.65 17.16
C ALA A 134 -26.39 12.83 18.14
N ASN A 135 -25.39 13.73 18.11
CA ASN A 135 -25.34 14.95 18.90
C ASN A 135 -26.05 16.15 18.22
N GLY A 136 -26.64 15.98 17.03
CA GLY A 136 -27.24 17.07 16.26
C GLY A 136 -26.25 17.97 15.53
N GLU A 137 -25.02 17.52 15.37
CA GLU A 137 -23.95 18.23 14.68
C GLU A 137 -23.80 17.78 13.23
N ALA A 138 -23.23 18.60 12.36
CA ALA A 138 -22.94 18.24 10.97
C ALA A 138 -21.86 17.14 10.91
N PRO A 139 -22.08 16.04 10.14
CA PRO A 139 -21.09 15.00 9.94
C PRO A 139 -19.90 15.51 9.11
N LEU A 140 -18.81 14.74 9.09
CA LEU A 140 -17.75 14.91 8.11
C LEU A 140 -18.28 14.54 6.73
N THR A 141 -17.75 15.18 5.69
CA THR A 141 -18.04 14.82 4.30
C THR A 141 -16.94 13.97 3.70
N MET A 142 -17.19 13.31 2.59
CA MET A 142 -16.18 12.52 1.87
C MET A 142 -15.01 13.39 1.37
N ARG A 143 -15.20 14.71 1.22
CA ARG A 143 -14.09 15.64 0.97
C ARG A 143 -13.02 15.54 2.07
N ALA A 144 -13.40 15.44 3.32
CA ALA A 144 -12.44 15.29 4.42
C ALA A 144 -11.69 13.94 4.35
N VAL A 145 -12.34 12.89 3.85
CA VAL A 145 -11.70 11.59 3.61
C VAL A 145 -10.70 11.68 2.46
N LEU A 146 -11.06 12.30 1.34
CA LEU A 146 -10.16 12.49 0.20
C LEU A 146 -8.95 13.37 0.58
N ASP A 147 -9.17 14.45 1.31
CA ASP A 147 -8.09 15.32 1.81
C ASP A 147 -7.13 14.53 2.73
N ALA A 148 -7.67 13.71 3.63
CA ALA A 148 -6.86 12.87 4.51
C ALA A 148 -6.07 11.79 3.73
N MET A 149 -6.67 11.20 2.68
CA MET A 149 -5.98 10.27 1.79
C MET A 149 -4.81 10.96 1.08
N ILE A 150 -5.04 12.15 0.50
CA ILE A 150 -3.99 12.91 -0.19
C ILE A 150 -2.84 13.24 0.78
N MET A 151 -3.17 13.72 1.98
CA MET A 151 -2.15 14.03 2.99
C MET A 151 -1.37 12.79 3.45
N ALA A 152 -2.05 11.67 3.64
CA ALA A 152 -1.38 10.42 4.03
C ALA A 152 -0.45 9.90 2.92
N HIS A 153 -0.89 9.96 1.66
CA HIS A 153 -0.05 9.64 0.51
C HIS A 153 1.20 10.51 0.47
N GLU A 154 1.03 11.81 0.66
CA GLU A 154 2.13 12.76 0.61
C GLU A 154 3.14 12.53 1.73
N ILE A 155 2.68 12.38 2.99
CA ILE A 155 3.57 12.10 4.13
C ILE A 155 4.36 10.82 3.87
N GLN A 156 3.67 9.74 3.54
CA GLN A 156 4.31 8.45 3.30
C GLN A 156 5.28 8.49 2.11
N GLY A 157 4.84 9.08 1.00
CA GLY A 157 5.57 9.04 -0.25
C GLY A 157 6.77 10.00 -0.29
N VAL A 158 6.67 11.21 0.26
CA VAL A 158 7.78 12.15 0.34
C VAL A 158 8.88 11.61 1.26
N MET A 159 8.51 11.04 2.40
CA MET A 159 9.49 10.36 3.27
C MET A 159 10.17 9.17 2.56
N ALA A 160 9.46 8.48 1.68
CA ALA A 160 9.97 7.34 0.93
C ALA A 160 10.89 7.72 -0.25
N LEU A 161 10.87 8.99 -0.71
CA LEU A 161 11.65 9.40 -1.89
C LEU A 161 13.14 9.13 -1.73
N GLU A 162 13.71 9.52 -0.59
CA GLU A 162 15.16 9.46 -0.33
C GLU A 162 15.53 8.43 0.74
N ASN A 163 14.57 7.97 1.55
CA ASN A 163 14.82 7.16 2.73
C ASN A 163 14.41 5.70 2.51
N SER A 164 15.39 4.79 2.54
CA SER A 164 15.17 3.38 2.32
C SER A 164 15.12 2.60 3.64
N PHE A 165 13.94 2.36 4.15
CA PHE A 165 13.70 1.59 5.38
C PHE A 165 13.99 0.09 5.19
N ASN A 166 13.72 -0.43 3.99
CA ASN A 166 14.01 -1.83 3.68
C ASN A 166 15.50 -2.17 3.76
N ARG A 167 16.40 -1.23 3.49
CA ARG A 167 17.85 -1.44 3.56
C ARG A 167 18.35 -1.56 4.99
N VAL A 168 17.63 -1.04 5.97
CA VAL A 168 17.93 -1.20 7.40
C VAL A 168 17.08 -2.31 8.06
N GLY A 169 16.34 -3.09 7.28
CA GLY A 169 15.56 -4.21 7.76
C GLY A 169 14.17 -3.85 8.31
N LEU A 170 13.75 -2.59 8.15
CA LEU A 170 12.42 -2.11 8.53
C LEU A 170 11.45 -2.25 7.36
N ASP A 171 10.19 -2.46 7.68
CA ASP A 171 9.12 -2.54 6.68
C ASP A 171 8.48 -1.18 6.41
N HIS A 172 8.05 -0.94 5.18
CA HIS A 172 7.40 0.31 4.75
C HIS A 172 6.12 0.65 5.54
N VAL A 173 5.48 -0.31 6.18
CA VAL A 173 4.29 -0.04 7.00
C VAL A 173 4.59 0.84 8.22
N LEU A 174 5.87 1.06 8.56
CA LEU A 174 6.26 2.13 9.48
C LEU A 174 5.72 3.48 9.00
N LEU A 175 5.86 3.77 7.71
CA LEU A 175 5.37 5.03 7.12
C LEU A 175 3.84 5.09 7.09
N VAL A 176 3.16 3.95 6.89
CA VAL A 176 1.69 3.87 7.05
C VAL A 176 1.28 4.27 8.46
N LYS A 177 1.98 3.76 9.48
CA LYS A 177 1.68 4.13 10.88
C LYS A 177 1.85 5.64 11.11
N VAL A 178 2.96 6.23 10.66
CA VAL A 178 3.22 7.67 10.80
C VAL A 178 2.15 8.50 10.10
N ALA A 179 1.87 8.21 8.84
CA ALA A 179 0.88 8.94 8.05
C ALA A 179 -0.54 8.78 8.63
N SER A 180 -0.95 7.55 8.97
CA SER A 180 -2.25 7.30 9.63
C SER A 180 -2.37 8.05 10.96
N THR A 181 -1.30 8.09 11.77
CA THR A 181 -1.30 8.85 13.03
C THR A 181 -1.59 10.33 12.78
N ALA A 182 -0.88 10.94 11.82
CA ALA A 182 -1.02 12.35 11.50
C ALA A 182 -2.45 12.71 11.04
N VAL A 183 -2.96 12.00 10.05
CA VAL A 183 -4.26 12.34 9.46
C VAL A 183 -5.44 11.96 10.36
N CYS A 184 -5.34 10.86 11.11
CA CYS A 184 -6.36 10.49 12.10
C CYS A 184 -6.42 11.49 13.26
N ALA A 185 -5.26 11.94 13.77
CA ALA A 185 -5.21 12.98 14.80
C ALA A 185 -5.87 14.29 14.31
N LYS A 186 -5.60 14.72 13.06
CA LYS A 186 -6.29 15.85 12.43
C LYS A 186 -7.81 15.65 12.39
N LEU A 187 -8.29 14.51 11.88
CA LEU A 187 -9.72 14.20 11.79
C LEU A 187 -10.40 14.24 13.17
N MET A 188 -9.70 13.80 14.22
CA MET A 188 -10.16 13.83 15.61
C MET A 188 -10.10 15.23 16.23
N GLY A 189 -9.53 16.23 15.54
CA GLY A 189 -9.47 17.62 16.01
C GLY A 189 -8.24 17.95 16.87
N ALA A 190 -7.14 17.23 16.73
CA ALA A 190 -5.90 17.52 17.44
C ALA A 190 -5.38 18.94 17.17
N ASN A 191 -4.93 19.63 18.21
CA ASN A 191 -4.12 20.82 18.06
C ASN A 191 -2.66 20.46 17.71
N ARG A 192 -1.81 21.48 17.46
CA ARG A 192 -0.41 21.26 17.04
C ARG A 192 0.39 20.44 18.04
N GLU A 193 0.27 20.73 19.33
CA GLU A 193 1.00 20.00 20.37
C GLU A 193 0.57 18.54 20.48
N GLN A 194 -0.74 18.29 20.41
CA GLN A 194 -1.28 16.92 20.41
C GLN A 194 -0.84 16.15 19.15
N LEU A 195 -0.77 16.81 17.99
CA LEU A 195 -0.31 16.19 16.76
C LEU A 195 1.18 15.85 16.81
N LEU A 196 2.02 16.75 17.34
CA LEU A 196 3.45 16.49 17.57
C LEU A 196 3.65 15.34 18.56
N SER A 197 2.87 15.32 19.65
CA SER A 197 2.87 14.20 20.60
C SER A 197 2.55 12.88 19.89
N ALA A 198 1.44 12.82 19.14
CA ALA A 198 1.03 11.62 18.42
C ALA A 198 2.11 11.12 17.46
N LEU A 199 2.69 12.02 16.66
CA LEU A 199 3.78 11.69 15.72
C LEU A 199 5.02 11.15 16.41
N SER A 200 5.39 11.73 17.57
CA SER A 200 6.53 11.24 18.33
C SER A 200 6.32 9.80 18.79
N HIS A 201 5.14 9.47 19.30
CA HIS A 201 4.79 8.11 19.70
C HIS A 201 4.80 7.14 18.50
N ALA A 202 4.47 7.59 17.28
CA ALA A 202 4.53 6.76 16.09
C ALA A 202 5.94 6.27 15.75
N PHE A 203 6.97 7.02 16.15
CA PHE A 203 8.36 6.59 15.98
C PHE A 203 8.89 5.75 17.16
N VAL A 204 8.35 5.92 18.35
CA VAL A 204 8.70 5.09 19.53
C VAL A 204 8.03 3.73 19.47
N ASP A 205 6.75 3.68 19.09
CA ASP A 205 5.93 2.47 19.13
C ASP A 205 6.39 1.42 18.13
N GLY A 206 6.84 0.28 18.63
CA GLY A 206 7.33 -0.91 17.95
C GLY A 206 7.31 -0.92 16.43
N GLN A 207 8.48 -0.95 15.81
CA GLN A 207 8.60 -0.91 14.36
C GLN A 207 8.48 -2.30 13.75
N ALA A 208 7.85 -2.38 12.55
CA ALA A 208 7.72 -3.64 11.84
C ALA A 208 9.06 -4.02 11.19
N LEU A 209 9.53 -5.24 11.47
CA LEU A 209 10.67 -5.84 10.79
C LEU A 209 10.23 -6.42 9.44
N ARG A 210 11.07 -6.29 8.41
CA ARG A 210 10.75 -6.72 7.05
C ARG A 210 10.86 -8.24 6.83
N THR A 211 11.40 -9.00 7.77
CA THR A 211 11.70 -10.43 7.62
C THR A 211 10.52 -11.27 7.10
N TYR A 212 9.27 -10.91 7.43
CA TYR A 212 8.07 -11.64 7.01
C TYR A 212 7.68 -11.44 5.52
N ARG A 213 8.43 -10.63 4.76
CA ARG A 213 8.25 -10.46 3.31
C ARG A 213 9.29 -11.23 2.49
N HIS A 214 10.29 -11.80 3.16
CA HIS A 214 11.38 -12.49 2.50
C HIS A 214 11.33 -14.01 2.75
N ALA A 215 11.74 -14.77 1.74
CA ALA A 215 11.91 -16.21 1.87
C ALA A 215 12.95 -16.53 2.98
N PRO A 216 12.73 -17.57 3.80
CA PRO A 216 11.61 -18.52 3.75
C PRO A 216 10.39 -18.10 4.61
N ASN A 217 10.35 -16.87 5.12
CA ASN A 217 9.39 -16.42 6.14
C ASN A 217 8.16 -15.68 5.55
N ALA A 218 8.05 -15.59 4.21
CA ALA A 218 6.90 -14.93 3.60
C ALA A 218 5.60 -15.66 3.94
N GLY A 219 4.58 -14.88 4.34
CA GLY A 219 3.28 -15.42 4.74
C GLY A 219 2.21 -14.34 4.82
N SER A 220 1.02 -14.71 5.28
CA SER A 220 -0.17 -13.84 5.32
C SER A 220 0.01 -12.56 6.14
N ARG A 221 1.00 -12.49 7.06
CA ARG A 221 1.31 -11.24 7.78
C ARG A 221 1.54 -10.06 6.83
N LYS A 222 2.13 -10.27 5.64
CA LYS A 222 2.33 -9.19 4.68
C LYS A 222 1.03 -8.51 4.25
N SER A 223 -0.08 -9.25 4.26
CA SER A 223 -1.39 -8.77 3.85
C SER A 223 -2.11 -7.98 4.96
N TRP A 224 -1.91 -8.30 6.25
CA TRP A 224 -2.56 -7.59 7.35
C TRP A 224 -1.65 -6.60 8.11
N ALA A 225 -0.35 -6.55 7.77
CA ALA A 225 0.60 -5.64 8.43
C ALA A 225 0.23 -4.16 8.27
N ALA A 226 -0.37 -3.79 7.14
CA ALA A 226 -0.88 -2.44 6.92
C ALA A 226 -2.06 -2.09 7.83
N GLY A 227 -2.99 -3.04 8.02
CA GLY A 227 -4.09 -2.89 9.00
C GLY A 227 -3.57 -2.72 10.42
N ASP A 228 -2.57 -3.52 10.82
CA ASP A 228 -1.88 -3.36 12.12
C ASP A 228 -1.26 -1.95 12.25
N ALA A 229 -0.55 -1.48 11.24
CA ALA A 229 0.09 -0.17 11.25
C ALA A 229 -0.94 0.98 11.32
N SER A 230 -1.97 0.95 10.50
CA SER A 230 -3.01 1.97 10.46
C SER A 230 -3.82 2.01 11.76
N SER A 231 -4.16 0.86 12.34
CA SER A 231 -4.86 0.76 13.63
C SER A 231 -4.03 1.31 14.80
N ARG A 232 -2.72 1.08 14.78
CA ARG A 232 -1.80 1.70 15.76
C ARG A 232 -1.80 3.22 15.61
N GLY A 233 -1.83 3.75 14.38
CA GLY A 233 -1.95 5.18 14.13
C GLY A 233 -3.20 5.79 14.77
N VAL A 234 -4.36 5.13 14.64
CA VAL A 234 -5.61 5.57 15.31
C VAL A 234 -5.47 5.57 16.83
N ARG A 235 -4.89 4.50 17.40
CA ARG A 235 -4.68 4.39 18.85
C ARG A 235 -3.74 5.48 19.38
N LEU A 236 -2.64 5.75 18.69
CA LEU A 236 -1.67 6.76 19.11
C LEU A 236 -2.26 8.18 19.03
N ALA A 237 -3.08 8.46 18.02
CA ALA A 237 -3.84 9.69 17.93
C ALA A 237 -4.76 9.86 19.14
N ASP A 238 -5.56 8.85 19.51
CA ASP A 238 -6.45 8.89 20.68
C ASP A 238 -5.67 9.14 21.99
N ILE A 239 -4.55 8.45 22.19
CA ILE A 239 -3.70 8.63 23.39
C ILE A 239 -3.20 10.07 23.50
N ALA A 240 -2.70 10.65 22.41
CA ALA A 240 -2.20 12.02 22.39
C ALA A 240 -3.33 13.05 22.64
N LEU A 241 -4.51 12.82 22.09
CA LEU A 241 -5.67 13.69 22.33
C LEU A 241 -6.15 13.65 23.79
N ARG A 242 -5.86 12.60 24.53
CA ARG A 242 -6.11 12.49 25.97
C ARG A 242 -5.10 13.25 26.83
N GLY A 243 -4.10 13.88 26.19
CA GLY A 243 -3.10 14.71 26.86
C GLY A 243 -1.81 13.98 27.22
N GLU A 244 -1.54 12.82 26.60
CA GLU A 244 -0.25 12.14 26.81
C GLU A 244 0.90 13.00 26.26
N MET A 245 1.99 13.03 27.01
CA MET A 245 3.17 13.83 26.69
C MET A 245 3.95 13.23 25.52
N GLY A 246 4.27 14.02 24.51
CA GLY A 246 5.14 13.60 23.41
C GLY A 246 6.63 13.57 23.79
N ILE A 247 7.44 13.02 22.87
CA ILE A 247 8.89 12.84 23.00
C ILE A 247 9.59 13.71 21.94
N PRO A 248 10.02 14.94 22.25
CA PRO A 248 10.53 15.90 21.27
C PRO A 248 11.69 15.39 20.43
N GLY A 249 12.69 14.79 21.06
CA GLY A 249 13.88 14.26 20.39
C GLY A 249 13.78 12.79 19.98
N VAL A 250 12.58 12.30 19.65
CA VAL A 250 12.36 10.88 19.33
C VAL A 250 13.23 10.37 18.19
N LEU A 251 13.56 11.22 17.22
CA LEU A 251 14.41 10.86 16.08
C LEU A 251 15.89 11.06 16.40
N THR A 252 16.23 12.20 17.03
CA THR A 252 17.61 12.72 17.12
C THR A 252 18.29 12.48 18.45
N ALA A 253 17.57 12.01 19.50
CA ALA A 253 18.18 11.77 20.81
C ALA A 253 19.39 10.81 20.68
N PRO A 254 20.62 11.26 21.08
CA PRO A 254 21.81 10.43 20.94
C PRO A 254 21.64 9.10 21.67
N GLN A 255 22.04 8.00 21.04
CA GLN A 255 21.99 6.63 21.56
C GLN A 255 20.56 6.04 21.68
N TRP A 256 19.53 6.85 21.91
CA TRP A 256 18.19 6.38 22.25
C TRP A 256 17.14 6.72 21.19
N GLY A 257 17.43 7.66 20.29
CA GLY A 257 16.53 8.09 19.23
C GLY A 257 16.47 7.09 18.09
N PHE A 258 15.42 7.24 17.28
CA PHE A 258 15.14 6.36 16.15
C PHE A 258 16.33 6.25 15.17
N TYR A 259 17.03 7.36 14.92
CA TYR A 259 18.15 7.36 13.99
C TYR A 259 19.28 6.45 14.48
N ASP A 260 19.69 6.58 15.73
CA ASP A 260 20.78 5.77 16.26
C ASP A 260 20.40 4.32 16.48
N VAL A 261 19.17 4.06 16.94
CA VAL A 261 18.73 2.70 17.31
C VAL A 261 18.36 1.87 16.09
N LEU A 262 17.67 2.44 15.10
CA LEU A 262 17.05 1.68 14.01
C LEU A 262 17.52 2.06 12.61
N PHE A 263 17.87 3.33 12.37
CA PHE A 263 18.12 3.82 11.02
C PHE A 263 19.60 3.90 10.64
N SER A 264 20.48 4.10 11.64
CA SER A 264 21.93 4.21 11.44
C SER A 264 22.66 2.86 11.41
N HIS A 265 21.99 1.77 11.74
CA HIS A 265 22.64 0.47 11.74
C HIS A 265 23.03 0.06 10.32
N THR A 266 24.33 -0.09 10.16
CA THR A 266 25.01 -0.51 8.96
C THR A 266 24.50 -1.86 8.47
N ASN A 267 23.54 -1.85 7.58
CA ASN A 267 23.52 -2.88 6.56
C ASN A 267 24.78 -2.67 5.70
N LYS A 268 25.55 -3.73 5.43
CA LYS A 268 26.76 -3.69 4.62
C LYS A 268 26.53 -3.04 3.24
N ASP A 269 25.29 -3.08 2.74
CA ASP A 269 24.88 -2.41 1.50
C ASP A 269 24.69 -0.89 1.65
N LEU A 270 24.57 -0.37 2.87
CA LEU A 270 24.58 1.07 3.17
C LEU A 270 26.01 1.66 3.18
N ALA A 271 27.04 0.83 3.10
CA ALA A 271 28.40 1.27 2.87
C ALA A 271 28.58 2.07 1.55
N LEU A 272 27.55 2.08 0.70
CA LEU A 272 27.50 2.93 -0.50
C LEU A 272 27.22 4.42 -0.19
N LYS A 273 26.90 4.78 1.05
CA LYS A 273 26.88 6.16 1.54
C LYS A 273 27.67 6.23 2.85
N PRO A 274 28.99 6.28 2.80
CA PRO A 274 29.90 6.02 3.94
C PRO A 274 29.73 6.93 5.14
N GLU A 275 29.18 8.10 4.98
CA GLU A 275 29.19 9.12 6.05
C GLU A 275 27.81 9.69 6.29
N GLY A 276 26.75 8.88 6.05
CA GLY A 276 25.82 9.73 6.43
C GLY A 276 24.43 9.83 6.12
N GLN A 277 23.69 8.88 5.71
CA GLN A 277 22.28 8.99 6.00
C GLN A 277 21.97 8.36 7.35
N ARG A 278 22.38 9.06 8.38
CA ARG A 278 21.94 8.78 9.74
C ARG A 278 20.63 9.48 10.09
N GLN A 279 20.12 10.30 9.17
CA GLN A 279 18.89 11.09 9.35
C GLN A 279 18.05 11.03 8.08
N PHE A 280 16.77 11.31 8.19
CA PHE A 280 15.90 11.41 7.03
C PHE A 280 16.31 12.60 6.15
N SER A 281 16.30 12.35 4.84
CA SER A 281 16.43 13.39 3.82
C SER A 281 15.07 13.61 3.17
N LEU A 282 14.67 14.85 3.05
CA LEU A 282 13.45 15.24 2.35
C LEU A 282 13.85 16.11 1.16
N SER A 283 13.65 15.60 -0.05
CA SER A 283 14.06 16.27 -1.30
C SER A 283 13.10 17.36 -1.77
N GLN A 284 11.91 17.38 -1.18
CA GLN A 284 10.86 18.35 -1.52
C GLN A 284 9.93 18.60 -0.33
N PRO A 285 9.23 19.74 -0.29
CA PRO A 285 8.18 19.99 0.69
C PRO A 285 6.96 19.09 0.45
N TYR A 286 6.12 18.96 1.47
CA TYR A 286 4.84 18.27 1.35
C TYR A 286 3.82 19.09 0.53
N GLY A 287 3.05 18.43 -0.32
CA GLY A 287 2.03 19.03 -1.19
C GLY A 287 0.98 17.99 -1.61
N THR A 288 0.91 17.69 -2.92
CA THR A 288 0.00 16.69 -3.51
C THR A 288 0.70 15.77 -4.52
N TYR A 289 2.01 15.86 -4.61
CA TYR A 289 2.83 15.18 -5.63
C TYR A 289 2.63 13.66 -5.63
N VAL A 290 2.59 13.04 -4.46
CA VAL A 290 2.49 11.58 -4.36
C VAL A 290 1.14 11.07 -4.86
N MET A 291 0.04 11.73 -4.47
CA MET A 291 -1.29 11.36 -4.96
C MET A 291 -1.39 11.54 -6.47
N GLU A 292 -0.85 12.62 -7.03
CA GLU A 292 -0.87 12.87 -8.47
C GLU A 292 -0.07 11.83 -9.28
N ASN A 293 0.94 11.22 -8.67
CA ASN A 293 1.86 10.27 -9.32
C ASN A 293 1.72 8.83 -8.86
N VAL A 294 0.78 8.52 -7.97
CA VAL A 294 0.56 7.16 -7.47
C VAL A 294 0.27 6.17 -8.60
N LEU A 295 0.70 4.94 -8.42
CA LEU A 295 0.59 3.86 -9.39
C LEU A 295 -0.58 2.95 -9.02
N PHE A 296 -1.47 2.65 -9.98
CA PHE A 296 -2.57 1.72 -9.79
C PHE A 296 -2.19 0.30 -10.23
N LYS A 297 -2.63 -0.69 -9.49
CA LYS A 297 -2.63 -2.09 -9.94
C LYS A 297 -3.97 -2.40 -10.58
N ILE A 298 -4.08 -2.23 -11.89
CA ILE A 298 -5.37 -2.32 -12.58
C ILE A 298 -5.66 -3.73 -13.03
N SER A 299 -4.74 -4.34 -13.79
CA SER A 299 -5.01 -5.61 -14.48
C SER A 299 -4.65 -6.84 -13.66
N PHE A 300 -3.67 -6.74 -12.76
CA PHE A 300 -3.11 -7.91 -12.07
C PHE A 300 -2.95 -7.70 -10.57
N PRO A 301 -3.43 -8.62 -9.72
CA PRO A 301 -3.10 -8.68 -8.30
C PRO A 301 -1.68 -9.24 -8.11
N ALA A 302 -0.67 -8.50 -8.53
CA ALA A 302 0.72 -8.93 -8.56
C ALA A 302 1.61 -7.89 -7.89
N GLU A 303 2.71 -8.32 -7.30
CA GLU A 303 3.74 -7.40 -6.80
C GLU A 303 4.17 -6.45 -7.93
N PHE A 304 4.35 -5.15 -7.61
CA PHE A 304 4.31 -4.10 -8.63
C PHE A 304 5.43 -4.20 -9.66
N HIS A 305 6.62 -4.67 -9.27
CA HIS A 305 7.74 -4.84 -10.19
C HIS A 305 7.50 -5.89 -11.29
N ALA A 306 6.49 -6.75 -11.13
CA ALA A 306 6.08 -7.74 -12.12
C ALA A 306 4.93 -7.29 -13.03
N GLN A 307 4.29 -6.13 -12.81
CA GLN A 307 3.10 -5.71 -13.56
C GLN A 307 3.34 -5.72 -15.08
N THR A 308 4.46 -5.15 -15.52
CA THR A 308 4.81 -5.11 -16.95
C THR A 308 5.28 -6.46 -17.49
N ALA A 309 5.84 -7.33 -16.63
CA ALA A 309 6.13 -8.72 -17.00
C ALA A 309 4.83 -9.52 -17.24
N CYS A 310 3.79 -9.27 -16.40
CA CYS A 310 2.46 -9.86 -16.62
C CYS A 310 1.84 -9.36 -17.93
N GLU A 311 1.91 -8.05 -18.22
CA GLU A 311 1.42 -7.49 -19.50
C GLU A 311 2.15 -8.11 -20.71
N ALA A 312 3.48 -8.23 -20.65
CA ALA A 312 4.27 -8.86 -21.70
C ALA A 312 3.93 -10.35 -21.89
N ALA A 313 3.71 -11.07 -20.77
CA ALA A 313 3.33 -12.48 -20.80
C ALA A 313 1.93 -12.70 -21.40
N VAL A 314 0.95 -11.85 -21.07
CA VAL A 314 -0.39 -11.86 -21.69
C VAL A 314 -0.28 -11.62 -23.20
N ALA A 315 0.55 -10.67 -23.62
CA ALA A 315 0.75 -10.39 -25.05
C ALA A 315 1.41 -11.55 -25.80
N LEU A 316 2.24 -12.34 -25.12
CA LEU A 316 2.89 -13.55 -25.71
C LEU A 316 2.00 -14.80 -25.67
N HIS A 317 1.00 -14.85 -24.77
CA HIS A 317 0.13 -16.03 -24.60
C HIS A 317 -0.42 -16.61 -25.93
N PRO A 318 -0.95 -15.81 -26.87
CA PRO A 318 -1.46 -16.38 -28.14
C PRO A 318 -0.42 -17.13 -28.96
N GLN A 319 0.87 -16.79 -28.80
CA GLN A 319 1.97 -17.41 -29.54
C GLN A 319 2.49 -18.69 -28.88
N VAL A 320 2.25 -18.85 -27.55
CA VAL A 320 2.89 -19.92 -26.76
C VAL A 320 1.88 -20.94 -26.21
N LYS A 321 0.60 -20.61 -26.05
CA LYS A 321 -0.40 -21.41 -25.34
C LYS A 321 -0.53 -22.86 -25.84
N ASP A 322 -0.37 -23.07 -27.14
CA ASP A 322 -0.51 -24.41 -27.77
C ASP A 322 0.83 -25.15 -27.81
N ARG A 323 1.93 -24.56 -27.30
CA ARG A 323 3.30 -25.07 -27.36
C ARG A 323 4.06 -25.00 -26.04
N LEU A 324 3.36 -24.93 -24.90
CA LEU A 324 3.98 -24.76 -23.57
C LEU A 324 5.00 -25.86 -23.26
N HIS A 325 4.77 -27.08 -23.70
CA HIS A 325 5.70 -28.20 -23.47
C HIS A 325 6.95 -28.10 -24.35
N ASP A 326 6.87 -27.45 -25.51
CA ASP A 326 7.98 -27.23 -26.43
C ASP A 326 8.91 -26.08 -26.00
N ILE A 327 8.53 -25.33 -24.98
CA ILE A 327 9.36 -24.25 -24.45
C ILE A 327 10.64 -24.84 -23.86
N GLU A 328 11.79 -24.39 -24.35
CA GLU A 328 13.11 -24.74 -23.84
C GLU A 328 13.56 -23.76 -22.73
N LYS A 329 13.39 -22.45 -22.99
CA LYS A 329 13.85 -21.39 -22.11
C LYS A 329 12.96 -20.15 -22.22
N ILE A 330 12.77 -19.44 -21.11
CA ILE A 330 12.12 -18.12 -21.04
C ILE A 330 13.11 -17.14 -20.44
N VAL A 331 13.34 -16.01 -21.10
CA VAL A 331 14.20 -14.94 -20.60
C VAL A 331 13.33 -13.79 -20.14
N ILE A 332 13.45 -13.44 -18.87
CA ILE A 332 12.83 -12.27 -18.26
C ILE A 332 13.92 -11.22 -18.05
N THR A 333 13.89 -10.16 -18.83
CA THR A 333 14.79 -9.01 -18.67
C THR A 333 14.11 -7.97 -17.79
N THR A 334 14.74 -7.56 -16.70
CA THR A 334 14.15 -6.69 -15.68
C THR A 334 15.18 -5.74 -15.06
N HIS A 335 14.79 -5.01 -14.01
CA HIS A 335 15.64 -4.09 -13.24
C HIS A 335 16.12 -4.73 -11.91
N GLU A 336 17.17 -4.17 -11.30
CA GLU A 336 17.80 -4.69 -10.07
C GLU A 336 16.79 -4.91 -8.94
N SER A 337 15.89 -3.95 -8.72
CA SER A 337 14.90 -4.04 -7.62
C SER A 337 13.99 -5.25 -7.75
N ALA A 338 13.54 -5.60 -8.97
CA ALA A 338 12.74 -6.80 -9.19
C ALA A 338 13.54 -8.07 -8.87
N ILE A 339 14.80 -8.15 -9.32
CA ILE A 339 15.66 -9.31 -9.04
C ILE A 339 15.80 -9.51 -7.53
N ARG A 340 16.13 -8.45 -6.81
CA ARG A 340 16.36 -8.47 -5.37
C ARG A 340 15.11 -8.84 -4.55
N ILE A 341 13.91 -8.44 -5.02
CA ILE A 341 12.69 -8.53 -4.23
C ILE A 341 11.86 -9.75 -4.59
N ILE A 342 11.67 -10.03 -5.89
CA ILE A 342 10.68 -10.99 -6.38
C ILE A 342 11.24 -12.10 -7.26
N SER A 343 12.55 -12.16 -7.53
CA SER A 343 13.14 -13.32 -8.22
C SER A 343 13.36 -14.45 -7.22
N LYS A 344 12.59 -15.54 -7.35
CA LYS A 344 12.63 -16.69 -6.44
C LYS A 344 12.75 -18.00 -7.21
N GLN A 345 13.61 -18.89 -6.71
CA GLN A 345 13.75 -20.26 -7.18
C GLN A 345 13.24 -21.25 -6.12
N GLY A 346 12.99 -22.48 -6.54
CA GLY A 346 12.55 -23.56 -5.65
C GLY A 346 11.04 -23.52 -5.35
N LYS A 347 10.65 -24.27 -4.31
CA LYS A 347 9.24 -24.47 -3.95
C LYS A 347 8.64 -23.19 -3.37
N LEU A 348 7.44 -22.84 -3.84
CA LEU A 348 6.62 -21.76 -3.28
C LEU A 348 5.59 -22.36 -2.31
N ALA A 349 5.64 -21.96 -1.06
CA ALA A 349 4.92 -22.61 0.01
C ALA A 349 3.46 -22.18 0.16
N ASN A 350 3.11 -20.98 -0.29
CA ASN A 350 1.79 -20.38 -0.08
C ASN A 350 1.50 -19.26 -1.10
N ALA A 351 0.29 -18.71 -1.09
CA ALA A 351 -0.12 -17.63 -1.98
C ALA A 351 0.78 -16.38 -1.86
N ALA A 352 1.27 -16.07 -0.65
CA ALA A 352 2.14 -14.92 -0.40
C ALA A 352 3.57 -15.09 -0.97
N ASP A 353 4.01 -16.33 -1.19
CA ASP A 353 5.23 -16.60 -1.94
C ASP A 353 5.02 -16.42 -3.44
N ARG A 354 3.85 -16.86 -3.94
CA ARG A 354 3.53 -16.87 -5.37
C ARG A 354 3.31 -15.47 -5.93
N ASP A 355 2.59 -14.60 -5.23
CA ASP A 355 2.32 -13.22 -5.65
C ASP A 355 3.54 -12.28 -5.51
N HIS A 356 4.65 -12.79 -4.94
CA HIS A 356 5.97 -12.14 -4.85
C HIS A 356 7.05 -12.98 -5.55
N CYS A 357 6.70 -13.70 -6.61
CA CYS A 357 7.64 -14.45 -7.44
C CYS A 357 7.45 -14.07 -8.92
N ILE A 358 8.40 -13.32 -9.49
CA ILE A 358 8.30 -12.86 -10.90
C ILE A 358 8.14 -14.02 -11.86
N GLN A 359 8.78 -15.16 -11.58
CA GLN A 359 8.66 -16.35 -12.41
C GLN A 359 7.23 -16.91 -12.36
N TYR A 360 6.58 -16.94 -11.20
CA TYR A 360 5.19 -17.38 -11.07
C TYR A 360 4.24 -16.42 -11.80
N MET A 361 4.40 -15.13 -11.52
CA MET A 361 3.60 -14.06 -12.11
C MET A 361 3.79 -13.90 -13.62
N THR A 362 4.84 -14.50 -14.19
CA THR A 362 5.05 -14.62 -15.64
C THR A 362 4.51 -15.93 -16.19
N ALA A 363 4.67 -17.05 -15.47
CA ALA A 363 4.25 -18.38 -15.92
C ALA A 363 2.73 -18.48 -16.08
N VAL A 364 1.97 -17.95 -15.11
CA VAL A 364 0.51 -18.00 -15.13
C VAL A 364 -0.06 -17.29 -16.36
N PRO A 365 0.25 -16.01 -16.64
CA PRO A 365 -0.30 -15.36 -17.83
C PRO A 365 0.24 -15.92 -19.16
N LEU A 366 1.44 -16.47 -19.21
CA LEU A 366 1.92 -17.20 -20.39
C LEU A 366 1.04 -18.44 -20.67
N ALA A 367 0.67 -19.18 -19.61
CA ALA A 367 -0.12 -20.40 -19.75
C ALA A 367 -1.62 -20.14 -19.95
N PHE A 368 -2.19 -19.15 -19.25
CA PHE A 368 -3.64 -18.97 -19.15
C PHE A 368 -4.16 -17.66 -19.77
N GLY A 369 -3.29 -16.75 -20.19
CA GLY A 369 -3.66 -15.46 -20.80
C GLY A 369 -4.17 -14.41 -19.82
N ASN A 370 -4.17 -14.69 -18.51
CA ASN A 370 -4.56 -13.77 -17.45
C ASN A 370 -3.84 -14.07 -16.14
N LEU A 371 -4.00 -13.17 -15.17
CA LEU A 371 -3.56 -13.38 -13.77
C LEU A 371 -4.58 -12.76 -12.83
N ILE A 372 -5.29 -13.60 -12.08
CA ILE A 372 -6.30 -13.20 -11.09
C ILE A 372 -5.96 -13.74 -9.70
N ALA A 373 -6.62 -13.22 -8.67
CA ALA A 373 -6.30 -13.54 -7.28
C ALA A 373 -6.41 -15.02 -6.93
N GLU A 374 -7.43 -15.69 -7.47
CA GLU A 374 -7.68 -17.11 -7.25
C GLU A 374 -6.57 -18.03 -7.81
N GLN A 375 -5.78 -17.51 -8.76
CA GLN A 375 -4.67 -18.28 -9.35
C GLN A 375 -3.43 -18.37 -8.45
N TYR A 376 -3.44 -17.68 -7.33
CA TYR A 376 -2.41 -17.82 -6.29
C TYR A 376 -2.76 -18.88 -5.23
N GLU A 377 -4.01 -19.36 -5.17
CA GLU A 377 -4.43 -20.32 -4.14
C GLU A 377 -3.75 -21.69 -4.31
N ASP A 378 -3.64 -22.42 -3.21
CA ASP A 378 -2.92 -23.69 -3.15
C ASP A 378 -3.54 -24.75 -4.08
N ASP A 379 -4.87 -24.82 -4.14
CA ASP A 379 -5.60 -25.75 -4.97
C ASP A 379 -5.38 -25.49 -6.47
N PHE A 380 -5.37 -24.19 -6.88
CA PHE A 380 -5.07 -23.83 -8.26
C PHE A 380 -3.64 -24.22 -8.65
N HIS A 381 -2.67 -23.88 -7.80
CA HIS A 381 -1.27 -24.21 -8.04
C HIS A 381 -1.06 -25.73 -8.14
N ALA A 382 -1.63 -26.49 -7.20
CA ALA A 382 -1.52 -27.94 -7.19
C ALA A 382 -2.15 -28.61 -8.43
N ALA A 383 -3.24 -28.04 -8.97
CA ALA A 383 -3.92 -28.54 -10.16
C ALA A 383 -3.16 -28.24 -11.47
N HIS A 384 -2.19 -27.32 -11.46
CA HIS A 384 -1.51 -26.84 -12.68
C HIS A 384 0.02 -26.94 -12.61
N PRO A 385 0.60 -28.16 -12.63
CA PRO A 385 2.05 -28.37 -12.54
C PRO A 385 2.84 -27.74 -13.70
N ILE A 386 2.20 -27.38 -14.80
CA ILE A 386 2.83 -26.64 -15.91
C ILE A 386 3.44 -25.31 -15.45
N ILE A 387 2.88 -24.69 -14.42
CA ILE A 387 3.38 -23.41 -13.89
C ILE A 387 4.82 -23.59 -13.36
N ASP A 388 5.06 -24.61 -12.54
CA ASP A 388 6.41 -24.89 -12.03
C ASP A 388 7.36 -25.35 -13.13
N GLN A 389 6.88 -26.14 -14.10
CA GLN A 389 7.67 -26.53 -15.27
C GLN A 389 8.16 -25.33 -16.09
N LEU A 390 7.30 -24.30 -16.26
CA LEU A 390 7.68 -23.05 -16.91
C LEU A 390 8.66 -22.23 -16.06
N ARG A 391 8.42 -22.14 -14.75
CA ARG A 391 9.30 -21.44 -13.81
C ARG A 391 10.73 -21.99 -13.84
N ASP A 392 10.89 -23.29 -13.86
CA ASP A 392 12.21 -23.96 -13.90
C ASP A 392 12.99 -23.66 -15.18
N LYS A 393 12.30 -23.24 -16.26
CA LYS A 393 12.92 -22.82 -17.55
C LYS A 393 13.21 -21.31 -17.62
N MET A 394 12.89 -20.53 -16.57
CA MET A 394 13.05 -19.09 -16.58
C MET A 394 14.44 -18.64 -16.14
N VAL A 395 15.01 -17.72 -16.91
CA VAL A 395 16.25 -17.00 -16.59
C VAL A 395 15.92 -15.53 -16.44
N VAL A 396 16.20 -14.98 -15.24
CA VAL A 396 15.98 -13.56 -14.94
C VAL A 396 17.30 -12.83 -15.07
N VAL A 397 17.34 -11.77 -15.91
CA VAL A 397 18.54 -11.00 -16.21
C VAL A 397 18.30 -9.51 -15.99
N GLU A 398 19.30 -8.82 -15.45
CA GLU A 398 19.25 -7.36 -15.29
C GLU A 398 19.53 -6.66 -16.62
N ASN A 399 18.74 -5.58 -16.87
CA ASN A 399 19.09 -4.56 -17.84
C ASN A 399 19.48 -3.27 -17.10
N PRO A 400 20.75 -2.82 -17.19
CA PRO A 400 21.19 -1.60 -16.49
C PRO A 400 20.43 -0.33 -16.91
N ARG A 401 19.86 -0.27 -18.11
CA ARG A 401 18.96 0.83 -18.53
C ARG A 401 17.71 0.84 -17.68
N TYR A 402 17.05 -0.30 -17.49
CA TYR A 402 15.83 -0.42 -16.69
C TYR A 402 16.08 -0.02 -15.22
N THR A 403 17.22 -0.44 -14.66
CA THR A 403 17.63 -0.07 -13.30
C THR A 403 17.82 1.43 -13.13
N ARG A 404 18.45 2.12 -14.08
CA ARG A 404 18.59 3.59 -14.03
C ARG A 404 17.25 4.30 -14.16
N GLU A 405 16.47 3.93 -15.17
CA GLU A 405 15.19 4.58 -15.49
C GLU A 405 14.13 4.38 -14.40
N TYR A 406 14.22 3.31 -13.63
CA TYR A 406 13.40 3.09 -12.42
C TYR A 406 13.65 4.17 -11.36
N LEU A 407 14.88 4.65 -11.21
CA LEU A 407 15.25 5.65 -10.20
C LEU A 407 15.12 7.10 -10.71
N GLU A 408 15.05 7.33 -12.01
CA GLU A 408 14.89 8.65 -12.61
C GLU A 408 13.50 9.24 -12.25
N ALA A 409 13.50 10.40 -11.59
CA ALA A 409 12.29 11.01 -11.04
C ALA A 409 11.21 11.34 -12.10
N ASP A 410 11.62 11.70 -13.31
CA ASP A 410 10.75 12.01 -14.44
C ASP A 410 10.26 10.78 -15.21
N LYS A 411 10.93 9.64 -15.08
CA LYS A 411 10.56 8.38 -15.73
C LYS A 411 9.82 7.44 -14.78
N ARG A 412 10.48 7.04 -13.71
CA ARG A 412 10.01 5.99 -12.78
C ARG A 412 9.41 4.81 -13.53
N SER A 413 10.15 4.35 -14.56
CA SER A 413 9.72 3.23 -15.39
C SER A 413 9.87 1.91 -14.64
N ILE A 414 9.05 0.92 -14.99
CA ILE A 414 9.06 -0.42 -14.40
C ILE A 414 9.16 -1.41 -15.55
N ALA A 415 10.20 -1.23 -16.36
CA ALA A 415 10.35 -1.99 -17.58
C ALA A 415 10.65 -3.46 -17.31
N ASN A 416 9.93 -4.33 -18.02
CA ASN A 416 10.23 -5.74 -18.14
C ASN A 416 10.11 -6.15 -19.61
N ALA A 417 10.91 -7.13 -20.02
CA ALA A 417 10.80 -7.75 -21.34
C ALA A 417 10.85 -9.26 -21.24
N ILE A 418 10.07 -9.96 -22.07
CA ILE A 418 10.01 -11.41 -22.11
C ILE A 418 10.29 -11.90 -23.53
N GLU A 419 11.10 -12.95 -23.64
CA GLU A 419 11.36 -13.70 -24.86
C GLU A 419 11.30 -15.21 -24.58
N VAL A 420 10.62 -15.97 -25.43
CA VAL A 420 10.43 -17.42 -25.28
C VAL A 420 11.14 -18.16 -26.39
N PHE A 421 11.94 -19.17 -26.03
CA PHE A 421 12.71 -20.02 -26.92
C PHE A 421 12.13 -21.43 -26.90
N PHE A 422 12.05 -22.07 -28.06
CA PHE A 422 11.48 -23.41 -28.24
C PHE A 422 12.54 -24.44 -28.59
N THR A 423 12.29 -25.68 -28.28
CA THR A 423 13.17 -26.83 -28.53
C THR A 423 13.49 -27.07 -30.02
N ASP A 424 12.68 -26.57 -30.94
CA ASP A 424 12.90 -26.62 -32.39
C ASP A 424 13.84 -25.52 -32.91
N GLY A 425 14.41 -24.71 -32.00
CA GLY A 425 15.29 -23.58 -32.31
C GLY A 425 14.55 -22.30 -32.71
N THR A 426 13.23 -22.31 -32.76
CA THR A 426 12.43 -21.08 -32.97
C THR A 426 12.28 -20.28 -31.68
N ARG A 427 11.90 -19.01 -31.81
CA ARG A 427 11.63 -18.13 -30.65
C ARG A 427 10.54 -17.12 -30.98
N THR A 428 9.96 -16.54 -29.95
CA THR A 428 9.09 -15.36 -30.10
C THR A 428 9.92 -14.11 -30.37
N GLY A 429 9.31 -13.02 -30.82
CA GLY A 429 9.90 -11.68 -30.61
C GLY A 429 9.98 -11.37 -29.13
N GLN A 430 10.94 -10.51 -28.75
CA GLN A 430 10.97 -9.95 -27.42
C GLN A 430 9.83 -8.93 -27.24
N VAL A 431 9.04 -9.07 -26.20
CA VAL A 431 7.99 -8.12 -25.84
C VAL A 431 8.45 -7.32 -24.62
N GLU A 432 8.70 -6.03 -24.81
CA GLU A 432 9.06 -5.08 -23.77
C GLU A 432 7.85 -4.20 -23.42
N VAL A 433 7.58 -4.04 -22.12
CA VAL A 433 6.58 -3.10 -21.59
C VAL A 433 7.30 -2.20 -20.59
N GLU A 434 7.34 -0.90 -20.87
CA GLU A 434 8.07 0.06 -20.03
C GLU A 434 7.23 0.57 -18.86
N TYR A 435 5.98 0.95 -19.13
CA TYR A 435 5.06 1.49 -18.11
C TYR A 435 3.83 0.60 -17.98
N PRO A 436 3.48 0.17 -16.76
CA PRO A 436 2.25 -0.60 -16.55
C PRO A 436 1.00 0.26 -16.82
N ILE A 437 -0.11 -0.40 -17.12
CA ILE A 437 -1.39 0.27 -17.43
C ILE A 437 -1.84 1.26 -16.35
N GLY A 438 -1.46 1.05 -15.09
CA GLY A 438 -1.78 1.93 -13.96
C GLY A 438 -0.81 3.11 -13.77
N HIS A 439 0.20 3.25 -14.62
CA HIS A 439 1.15 4.36 -14.55
C HIS A 439 0.52 5.68 -15.00
N ARG A 440 0.96 6.82 -14.39
CA ARG A 440 0.46 8.16 -14.73
C ARG A 440 0.44 8.43 -16.24
N ARG A 441 1.46 7.99 -16.97
CA ARG A 441 1.58 8.18 -18.44
C ARG A 441 0.52 7.43 -19.24
N ARG A 442 -0.12 6.41 -18.64
CA ARG A 442 -1.15 5.58 -19.29
C ARG A 442 -2.54 5.74 -18.65
N ARG A 443 -2.77 6.80 -17.87
CA ARG A 443 -4.04 7.04 -17.16
C ARG A 443 -5.26 7.07 -18.09
N ALA A 444 -5.11 7.61 -19.32
CA ALA A 444 -6.19 7.65 -20.30
C ALA A 444 -6.68 6.24 -20.68
N GLU A 445 -5.77 5.26 -20.77
CA GLU A 445 -6.11 3.84 -20.99
C GLU A 445 -6.56 3.17 -19.69
N GLY A 446 -5.88 3.49 -18.59
CA GLY A 446 -6.02 2.77 -17.33
C GLY A 446 -7.28 3.09 -16.56
N ILE A 447 -7.74 4.35 -16.54
CA ILE A 447 -8.90 4.74 -15.72
C ILE A 447 -10.19 4.01 -16.12
N PRO A 448 -10.54 3.85 -17.41
CA PRO A 448 -11.70 3.03 -17.78
C PRO A 448 -11.61 1.58 -17.26
N LEU A 449 -10.43 0.98 -17.31
CA LEU A 449 -10.20 -0.37 -16.81
C LEU A 449 -10.26 -0.46 -15.27
N LEU A 450 -9.82 0.60 -14.57
CA LEU A 450 -9.97 0.72 -13.11
C LEU A 450 -11.45 0.80 -12.74
N GLU A 451 -12.25 1.56 -13.47
CA GLU A 451 -13.69 1.63 -13.28
C GLU A 451 -14.37 0.27 -13.48
N ASP A 452 -13.95 -0.49 -14.49
CA ASP A 452 -14.47 -1.84 -14.75
C ASP A 452 -14.02 -2.82 -13.65
N LYS A 453 -12.77 -2.74 -13.19
CA LYS A 453 -12.28 -3.46 -12.02
C LYS A 453 -13.12 -3.17 -10.79
N PHE A 454 -13.43 -1.89 -10.52
CA PHE A 454 -14.25 -1.49 -9.38
C PHE A 454 -15.67 -2.05 -9.47
N LYS A 455 -16.32 -1.97 -10.64
CA LYS A 455 -17.66 -2.57 -10.86
C LYS A 455 -17.64 -4.08 -10.63
N ALA A 456 -16.64 -4.77 -11.17
CA ALA A 456 -16.49 -6.21 -10.98
C ALA A 456 -16.32 -6.56 -9.49
N ASN A 457 -15.48 -5.82 -8.78
CA ASN A 457 -15.23 -6.03 -7.35
C ASN A 457 -16.46 -5.70 -6.50
N LEU A 458 -17.22 -4.63 -6.80
CA LEU A 458 -18.51 -4.35 -6.15
C LEU A 458 -19.49 -5.51 -6.30
N ALA A 459 -19.58 -6.09 -7.51
CA ALA A 459 -20.48 -7.20 -7.82
C ALA A 459 -20.14 -8.49 -7.07
N THR A 460 -18.94 -8.61 -6.49
CA THR A 460 -18.61 -9.75 -5.62
C THR A 460 -19.35 -9.73 -4.30
N ARG A 461 -19.84 -8.55 -3.88
CA ARG A 461 -20.46 -8.38 -2.55
C ARG A 461 -21.86 -7.79 -2.61
N PHE A 462 -22.16 -6.92 -3.56
CA PHE A 462 -23.44 -6.26 -3.70
C PHE A 462 -24.11 -6.65 -5.01
N VAL A 463 -25.45 -6.47 -5.08
CA VAL A 463 -26.23 -6.83 -6.24
C VAL A 463 -26.88 -5.61 -6.92
N GLY A 464 -26.99 -5.64 -8.23
CA GLY A 464 -27.86 -4.81 -9.05
C GLY A 464 -27.81 -3.31 -8.73
N GLN A 465 -28.89 -2.82 -8.18
CA GLN A 465 -29.11 -1.38 -7.93
C GLN A 465 -28.04 -0.76 -6.99
N ARG A 466 -27.59 -1.49 -5.97
CA ARG A 466 -26.58 -0.98 -5.03
C ARG A 466 -25.22 -0.79 -5.70
N CYS A 467 -24.80 -1.74 -6.55
CA CYS A 467 -23.57 -1.58 -7.33
C CYS A 467 -23.62 -0.32 -8.21
N ALA A 468 -24.72 -0.12 -8.92
CA ALA A 468 -24.93 1.05 -9.77
C ALA A 468 -24.92 2.36 -8.97
N GLN A 469 -25.57 2.39 -7.81
CA GLN A 469 -25.63 3.56 -6.94
C GLN A 469 -24.25 3.92 -6.38
N VAL A 470 -23.50 2.95 -5.85
CA VAL A 470 -22.14 3.19 -5.33
C VAL A 470 -21.22 3.67 -6.44
N PHE A 471 -21.24 3.00 -7.60
CA PHE A 471 -20.41 3.38 -8.73
C PHE A 471 -20.73 4.80 -9.23
N ALA A 472 -22.01 5.13 -9.42
CA ALA A 472 -22.42 6.45 -9.89
C ALA A 472 -21.98 7.56 -8.92
N LEU A 473 -22.14 7.35 -7.62
CA LEU A 473 -21.70 8.30 -6.60
C LEU A 473 -20.19 8.47 -6.62
N CYS A 474 -19.43 7.39 -6.67
CA CYS A 474 -17.97 7.45 -6.70
C CYS A 474 -17.42 8.08 -7.98
N LYS A 475 -18.16 8.01 -9.09
CA LYS A 475 -17.76 8.63 -10.36
C LYS A 475 -18.00 10.13 -10.40
N ASP A 476 -18.94 10.64 -9.65
CA ASP A 476 -19.26 12.08 -9.59
C ASP A 476 -18.46 12.75 -8.46
N GLN A 477 -17.41 13.47 -8.84
CA GLN A 477 -16.50 14.15 -7.91
C GLN A 477 -17.25 15.07 -6.94
N ALA A 478 -18.13 15.93 -7.45
CA ALA A 478 -18.82 16.92 -6.63
C ALA A 478 -19.84 16.28 -5.68
N ALA A 479 -20.58 15.29 -6.17
CA ALA A 479 -21.53 14.54 -5.36
C ALA A 479 -20.80 13.74 -4.28
N LEU A 480 -19.70 13.09 -4.61
CA LEU A 480 -18.90 12.33 -3.64
C LEU A 480 -18.35 13.26 -2.54
N GLU A 481 -17.70 14.37 -2.92
CA GLU A 481 -17.13 15.31 -1.95
C GLU A 481 -18.16 15.87 -0.97
N ALA A 482 -19.38 16.15 -1.44
CA ALA A 482 -20.46 16.67 -0.63
C ALA A 482 -21.18 15.62 0.23
N THR A 483 -20.98 14.33 -0.06
CA THR A 483 -21.68 13.24 0.63
C THR A 483 -21.18 13.10 2.08
N PRO A 484 -22.09 13.08 3.09
CA PRO A 484 -21.73 12.73 4.47
C PRO A 484 -21.09 11.33 4.56
N VAL A 485 -19.99 11.22 5.32
CA VAL A 485 -19.25 9.96 5.43
C VAL A 485 -20.14 8.81 5.93
N ASN A 486 -20.94 9.05 6.95
CA ASN A 486 -21.86 8.01 7.47
C ASN A 486 -22.85 7.54 6.40
N ARG A 487 -23.33 8.44 5.50
CA ARG A 487 -24.22 8.09 4.40
C ARG A 487 -23.50 7.33 3.29
N PHE A 488 -22.27 7.70 3.01
CA PHE A 488 -21.42 6.92 2.08
C PHE A 488 -21.22 5.50 2.59
N VAL A 489 -20.86 5.34 3.87
CA VAL A 489 -20.65 4.02 4.46
C VAL A 489 -21.96 3.21 4.57
N ASP A 490 -23.13 3.85 4.74
CA ASP A 490 -24.44 3.16 4.67
C ASP A 490 -24.60 2.35 3.36
N LEU A 491 -24.04 2.81 2.26
CA LEU A 491 -24.09 2.13 0.97
C LEU A 491 -23.17 0.90 0.89
N LEU A 492 -22.18 0.81 1.78
CA LEU A 492 -21.11 -0.20 1.75
C LEU A 492 -21.29 -1.31 2.78
N VAL A 493 -22.29 -1.25 3.66
CA VAL A 493 -22.53 -2.28 4.70
C VAL A 493 -23.69 -3.20 4.34
N ILE A 494 -23.75 -4.40 4.96
CA ILE A 494 -24.79 -5.41 4.75
C ILE A 494 -25.59 -5.68 6.01
#